data_2e4c6031b53d307fcf5b12cbb500bbe8
#
_entry.id   2e4c6031b53d307fcf5b12cbb500bbe8
#
_cell.length_a   1.000
_cell.length_b   1.000
_cell.length_c   1.000
_cell.angle_alpha   90.00
_cell.angle_beta   90.00
_cell.angle_gamma   90.00
#
_symmetry.space_group_name_H-M   'P 1'
#
loop_
_entity.id
_entity.type
_entity.pdbx_description
1 polymer ?
#
loop_
_entity_poly.entity_id
_entity_poly.type
_entity_poly.pdbx_seq_one_letter_code
_entity_poly.pdbx_strand_id
1 'polypeptide(L)'
;KAPKTKSGKKLSKKKIGIISALAVLVIALVAAFFYFQSTTRVEVTADKFIKAVDTKDYREAADLLSTDNDKWTKDEAESLITSMEDQGVDIGTELNKIIDNGGEGSYTDKSGNKIFGLEKADKKFGIFQEYRVASYPVQVKVKTNLDQAKLKVAANKTVTLKKDAVTDLGSFHYNTKEMELTAKTEVGNVTSKIHLNPKKATKNNLELQLNSEKRNLEVEFPDEVENPTDVKVVVNGKEVGTSTTFEVDSIPYQEIEVHAVFNMNGETYTTEKAKVTIEEGENDPIELKLAKDTLKRIKSAQDAKKAQAAKEEQNRTLAEEFLKEYRDAVFSSVSNRNNTYSKYYDTQSQAYKDMVEFTTGDGVRKAKIDYYTPGALDIQSVTE
;
A
#
# COMPACT_ATOMS: atom_id res chain seq x y z
N LYS A 1 53.75 97.49 -22.51
CA LYS A 1 54.02 96.57 -21.35
C LYS A 1 53.43 95.23 -21.73
N ALA A 2 54.27 94.23 -21.97
CA ALA A 2 53.88 92.87 -22.26
C ALA A 2 53.39 92.12 -20.98
N PRO A 3 52.39 91.26 -21.04
CA PRO A 3 51.89 90.52 -19.89
C PRO A 3 52.89 89.44 -19.46
N LYS A 4 53.23 89.39 -18.18
CA LYS A 4 54.07 88.32 -17.57
C LYS A 4 53.30 86.99 -17.56
N THR A 5 53.79 86.02 -18.31
CA THR A 5 53.36 84.62 -18.27
C THR A 5 53.71 84.09 -16.86
N LYS A 6 52.62 83.62 -16.15
CA LYS A 6 52.81 82.93 -14.87
C LYS A 6 53.40 81.57 -15.14
N SER A 7 54.67 81.42 -14.67
CA SER A 7 55.39 80.14 -14.63
C SER A 7 54.60 79.10 -13.82
N GLY A 8 54.14 78.10 -14.46
CA GLY A 8 53.47 76.94 -13.80
C GLY A 8 54.45 76.28 -12.81
N LYS A 9 54.10 76.25 -11.52
CA LYS A 9 54.87 75.53 -10.50
C LYS A 9 54.90 74.02 -10.88
N LYS A 10 56.10 73.55 -11.26
CA LYS A 10 56.34 72.10 -11.48
C LYS A 10 56.09 71.35 -10.18
N LEU A 11 55.12 70.40 -10.21
CA LEU A 11 54.80 69.51 -9.08
C LEU A 11 56.07 68.66 -8.71
N SER A 12 56.39 68.53 -7.45
CA SER A 12 57.49 67.67 -7.03
C SER A 12 57.24 66.20 -7.34
N LYS A 13 58.28 65.44 -7.68
CA LYS A 13 58.13 63.99 -8.04
C LYS A 13 57.32 63.19 -6.99
N LYS A 14 57.44 63.53 -5.69
CA LYS A 14 56.62 62.97 -4.61
C LYS A 14 55.12 63.29 -4.74
N LYS A 15 54.78 64.52 -5.10
CA LYS A 15 53.35 64.90 -5.35
C LYS A 15 52.78 64.23 -6.58
N ILE A 16 53.54 64.06 -7.64
CA ILE A 16 53.16 63.32 -8.83
C ILE A 16 52.89 61.84 -8.49
N GLY A 17 53.83 61.25 -7.71
CA GLY A 17 53.62 59.83 -7.24
C GLY A 17 52.39 59.65 -6.39
N ILE A 18 52.08 60.60 -5.49
CA ILE A 18 50.86 60.55 -4.67
C ILE A 18 49.58 60.72 -5.53
N ILE A 19 49.58 61.64 -6.50
CA ILE A 19 48.45 61.88 -7.43
C ILE A 19 48.28 60.67 -8.31
N SER A 20 49.32 60.02 -8.81
CA SER A 20 49.27 58.83 -9.62
C SER A 20 48.72 57.64 -8.80
N ALA A 21 49.14 57.47 -7.56
CA ALA A 21 48.61 56.44 -6.66
C ALA A 21 47.14 56.65 -6.34
N LEU A 22 46.70 57.88 -6.10
CA LEU A 22 45.28 58.24 -5.93
C LEU A 22 44.48 58.00 -7.19
N ALA A 23 45.00 58.33 -8.38
CA ALA A 23 44.35 58.07 -9.63
C ALA A 23 44.15 56.54 -9.88
N VAL A 24 45.17 55.74 -9.61
CA VAL A 24 45.07 54.25 -9.70
C VAL A 24 44.02 53.69 -8.70
N LEU A 25 44.01 54.24 -7.47
CA LEU A 25 43.03 53.83 -6.45
C LEU A 25 41.60 54.17 -6.91
N VAL A 26 41.36 55.35 -7.45
CA VAL A 26 40.03 55.77 -7.98
C VAL A 26 39.64 54.87 -9.13
N ILE A 27 40.51 54.58 -10.07
CA ILE A 27 40.22 53.66 -11.18
C ILE A 27 39.86 52.26 -10.64
N ALA A 28 40.61 51.74 -9.66
CA ALA A 28 40.33 50.44 -9.02
C ALA A 28 38.95 50.43 -8.32
N LEU A 29 38.60 51.53 -7.61
CA LEU A 29 37.29 51.67 -6.96
C LEU A 29 36.16 51.75 -7.96
N VAL A 30 36.33 52.48 -9.08
CA VAL A 30 35.37 52.54 -10.15
C VAL A 30 35.17 51.19 -10.85
N ALA A 31 36.27 50.47 -11.12
CA ALA A 31 36.22 49.17 -11.68
C ALA A 31 35.51 48.15 -10.74
N ALA A 32 35.83 48.21 -9.44
CA ALA A 32 35.18 47.43 -8.42
C ALA A 32 33.67 47.77 -8.32
N PHE A 33 33.31 49.03 -8.39
CA PHE A 33 31.91 49.47 -8.39
C PHE A 33 31.13 48.85 -9.56
N PHE A 34 31.61 48.96 -10.79
CA PHE A 34 30.96 48.38 -11.95
C PHE A 34 30.95 46.84 -11.89
N TYR A 35 31.99 46.22 -11.39
CA TYR A 35 32.03 44.76 -11.18
C TYR A 35 30.96 44.33 -10.20
N PHE A 36 30.86 44.93 -9.03
CA PHE A 36 29.82 44.57 -8.04
C PHE A 36 28.42 44.93 -8.57
N GLN A 37 28.21 46.06 -9.21
CA GLN A 37 26.95 46.40 -9.82
C GLN A 37 26.52 45.38 -10.88
N SER A 38 27.44 44.81 -11.66
CA SER A 38 27.10 43.81 -12.68
C SER A 38 26.82 42.42 -12.09
N THR A 39 27.47 42.06 -10.99
CA THR A 39 27.36 40.75 -10.37
C THR A 39 26.20 40.59 -9.38
N THR A 40 25.61 41.70 -8.93
CA THR A 40 24.51 41.73 -7.96
C THR A 40 23.14 41.91 -8.63
N ARG A 41 23.08 41.90 -9.97
CA ARG A 41 21.81 42.04 -10.72
C ARG A 41 20.92 40.85 -10.52
N VAL A 42 19.62 41.06 -10.57
CA VAL A 42 18.59 40.00 -10.43
C VAL A 42 18.74 38.93 -11.51
N GLU A 43 19.06 39.36 -12.76
CA GLU A 43 19.28 38.47 -13.90
C GLU A 43 20.41 37.45 -13.61
N VAL A 44 21.53 37.91 -13.02
CA VAL A 44 22.65 37.03 -12.71
C VAL A 44 22.30 35.96 -11.69
N THR A 45 21.46 36.31 -10.71
CA THR A 45 20.96 35.35 -9.72
C THR A 45 20.00 34.35 -10.36
N ALA A 46 19.07 34.81 -11.18
CA ALA A 46 18.14 33.95 -11.89
C ALA A 46 18.84 33.02 -12.87
N ASP A 47 19.78 33.55 -13.68
CA ASP A 47 20.53 32.76 -14.66
C ASP A 47 21.32 31.61 -14.04
N LYS A 48 21.88 31.82 -12.84
CA LYS A 48 22.57 30.74 -12.11
C LYS A 48 21.60 29.63 -11.73
N PHE A 49 20.42 29.98 -11.22
CA PHE A 49 19.43 29.01 -10.84
C PHE A 49 18.81 28.28 -12.05
N ILE A 50 18.49 29.04 -13.11
CA ILE A 50 17.99 28.46 -14.38
C ILE A 50 19.02 27.46 -14.92
N LYS A 51 20.31 27.85 -14.95
CA LYS A 51 21.38 26.94 -15.39
C LYS A 51 21.46 25.68 -14.52
N ALA A 52 21.35 25.79 -13.20
CA ALA A 52 21.34 24.64 -12.31
C ALA A 52 20.15 23.72 -12.58
N VAL A 53 18.97 24.26 -12.84
CA VAL A 53 17.76 23.54 -13.25
C VAL A 53 17.98 22.82 -14.58
N ASP A 54 18.43 23.54 -15.62
CA ASP A 54 18.61 23.00 -16.98
C ASP A 54 19.66 21.89 -17.05
N THR A 55 20.73 22.03 -16.24
CA THR A 55 21.81 21.04 -16.17
C THR A 55 21.56 19.96 -15.12
N LYS A 56 20.42 19.99 -14.41
CA LYS A 56 20.06 19.09 -13.31
C LYS A 56 21.10 19.05 -12.19
N ASP A 57 21.78 20.19 -11.98
CA ASP A 57 22.66 20.35 -10.83
C ASP A 57 21.86 20.72 -9.58
N TYR A 58 21.18 19.69 -9.04
CA TYR A 58 20.32 19.87 -7.86
C TYR A 58 21.06 20.28 -6.59
N ARG A 59 22.40 20.07 -6.54
CA ARG A 59 23.21 20.56 -5.42
C ARG A 59 23.34 22.07 -5.50
N GLU A 60 23.74 22.60 -6.67
CA GLU A 60 23.81 24.04 -6.89
C GLU A 60 22.43 24.70 -6.71
N ALA A 61 21.38 24.07 -7.20
CA ALA A 61 20.01 24.54 -7.00
C ALA A 61 19.64 24.62 -5.51
N ALA A 62 20.00 23.60 -4.71
CA ALA A 62 19.79 23.59 -3.27
C ALA A 62 20.57 24.69 -2.55
N ASP A 63 21.82 24.93 -2.94
CA ASP A 63 22.66 25.99 -2.38
C ASP A 63 22.06 27.38 -2.69
N LEU A 64 21.52 27.60 -3.89
CA LEU A 64 20.88 28.84 -4.29
C LEU A 64 19.52 29.09 -3.60
N LEU A 65 18.78 28.03 -3.25
CA LEU A 65 17.54 28.10 -2.47
C LEU A 65 17.78 28.27 -0.98
N SER A 66 18.97 27.89 -0.49
CA SER A 66 19.31 27.92 0.93
C SER A 66 19.55 29.32 1.45
N THR A 67 19.15 29.55 2.70
CA THR A 67 19.49 30.73 3.49
C THR A 67 20.27 30.33 4.74
N ASP A 68 20.71 31.28 5.55
CA ASP A 68 21.43 30.98 6.82
C ASP A 68 20.54 30.20 7.79
N ASN A 69 19.22 30.43 7.77
CA ASN A 69 18.27 29.85 8.69
C ASN A 69 17.45 28.68 8.07
N ASP A 70 17.56 28.47 6.77
CA ASP A 70 16.77 27.48 6.04
C ASP A 70 17.67 26.79 5.00
N LYS A 71 18.01 25.52 5.23
CA LYS A 71 18.93 24.77 4.39
C LYS A 71 18.15 23.76 3.56
N TRP A 72 18.38 23.84 2.27
CA TRP A 72 17.86 22.88 1.30
C TRP A 72 18.85 21.75 1.08
N THR A 73 18.36 20.55 0.99
CA THR A 73 19.12 19.38 0.55
C THR A 73 19.02 19.21 -0.97
N LYS A 74 19.97 18.47 -1.54
CA LYS A 74 19.91 18.08 -2.96
C LYS A 74 18.56 17.43 -3.32
N ASP A 75 18.10 16.49 -2.50
CA ASP A 75 16.87 15.71 -2.76
C ASP A 75 15.61 16.60 -2.67
N GLU A 76 15.60 17.59 -1.80
CA GLU A 76 14.51 18.56 -1.72
C GLU A 76 14.47 19.46 -2.95
N ALA A 77 15.62 19.93 -3.43
CA ALA A 77 15.69 20.73 -4.66
C ALA A 77 15.30 19.91 -5.89
N GLU A 78 15.77 18.66 -5.99
CA GLU A 78 15.36 17.72 -7.02
C GLU A 78 13.84 17.49 -7.02
N SER A 79 13.26 17.24 -5.85
CA SER A 79 11.82 17.04 -5.70
C SER A 79 11.00 18.27 -6.11
N LEU A 80 11.45 19.48 -5.75
CA LEU A 80 10.81 20.72 -6.19
C LEU A 80 10.85 20.85 -7.71
N ILE A 81 12.04 20.74 -8.32
CA ILE A 81 12.26 20.94 -9.75
C ILE A 81 11.45 19.91 -10.56
N THR A 82 11.58 18.62 -10.23
CA THR A 82 10.81 17.55 -10.87
C THR A 82 9.31 17.77 -10.72
N SER A 83 8.86 18.21 -9.54
CA SER A 83 7.46 18.53 -9.31
C SER A 83 6.94 19.69 -10.21
N MET A 84 7.79 20.65 -10.54
CA MET A 84 7.44 21.75 -11.47
C MET A 84 7.41 21.22 -12.91
N GLU A 85 8.42 20.46 -13.33
CA GLU A 85 8.48 19.81 -14.64
C GLU A 85 7.22 18.95 -14.90
N ASP A 86 6.85 18.11 -13.95
CA ASP A 86 5.66 17.24 -14.01
C ASP A 86 4.34 18.03 -14.16
N GLN A 87 4.32 19.26 -13.67
CA GLN A 87 3.18 20.18 -13.81
C GLN A 87 3.24 21.00 -15.11
N GLY A 88 4.27 20.82 -15.93
CA GLY A 88 4.49 21.56 -17.15
C GLY A 88 4.90 23.02 -16.90
N VAL A 89 5.49 23.30 -15.75
CA VAL A 89 5.99 24.62 -15.37
C VAL A 89 7.45 24.75 -15.76
N ASP A 90 7.74 25.66 -16.69
CA ASP A 90 9.10 26.03 -17.06
C ASP A 90 9.61 27.11 -16.09
N ILE A 91 10.49 26.69 -15.17
CA ILE A 91 11.03 27.56 -14.11
C ILE A 91 11.76 28.77 -14.71
N GLY A 92 12.52 28.58 -15.79
CA GLY A 92 13.24 29.64 -16.45
C GLY A 92 12.30 30.70 -17.02
N THR A 93 11.26 30.27 -17.70
CA THR A 93 10.22 31.18 -18.23
C THR A 93 9.54 31.95 -17.12
N GLU A 94 9.21 31.30 -16.00
CA GLU A 94 8.51 32.02 -14.91
C GLU A 94 9.44 33.00 -14.18
N LEU A 95 10.73 32.67 -13.98
CA LEU A 95 11.70 33.63 -13.42
C LEU A 95 11.94 34.83 -14.34
N ASN A 96 12.03 34.60 -15.65
CA ASN A 96 12.16 35.70 -16.60
C ASN A 96 10.95 36.64 -16.56
N LYS A 97 9.71 36.15 -16.45
CA LYS A 97 8.53 36.96 -16.21
C LYS A 97 8.62 37.82 -14.95
N ILE A 98 9.20 37.28 -13.87
CA ILE A 98 9.41 38.03 -12.62
C ILE A 98 10.44 39.15 -12.85
N ILE A 99 11.54 38.87 -13.58
CA ILE A 99 12.54 39.85 -13.93
C ILE A 99 11.92 41.00 -14.73
N ASP A 100 11.14 40.68 -15.77
CA ASP A 100 10.47 41.66 -16.65
C ASP A 100 9.47 42.52 -15.89
N ASN A 101 8.89 42.01 -14.82
CA ASN A 101 7.94 42.71 -13.96
C ASN A 101 8.59 43.43 -12.77
N GLY A 102 9.88 43.70 -12.82
CA GLY A 102 10.58 44.51 -11.81
C GLY A 102 11.55 43.77 -10.91
N GLY A 103 11.79 42.46 -11.14
CA GLY A 103 12.83 41.67 -10.49
C GLY A 103 12.48 41.15 -9.10
N GLU A 104 11.24 41.38 -8.64
CA GLU A 104 10.72 40.78 -7.38
C GLU A 104 9.35 40.16 -7.62
N GLY A 105 9.14 39.00 -7.06
CA GLY A 105 7.85 38.28 -7.18
C GLY A 105 7.98 36.80 -7.02
N SER A 106 6.86 36.14 -7.17
CA SER A 106 6.78 34.67 -7.03
C SER A 106 5.96 34.05 -8.15
N TYR A 107 6.35 32.87 -8.57
CA TYR A 107 5.45 31.99 -9.27
C TYR A 107 4.38 31.47 -8.30
N THR A 108 3.14 31.55 -8.74
CA THR A 108 1.97 31.11 -7.97
C THR A 108 1.15 30.15 -8.81
N ASP A 109 0.88 28.96 -8.26
CA ASP A 109 0.08 27.95 -8.96
C ASP A 109 -1.42 28.26 -8.97
N LYS A 110 -2.22 27.40 -9.63
CA LYS A 110 -3.68 27.55 -9.75
C LYS A 110 -4.41 27.47 -8.40
N SER A 111 -3.80 26.86 -7.38
CA SER A 111 -4.33 26.77 -6.02
C SER A 111 -3.94 27.95 -5.13
N GLY A 112 -3.22 28.91 -5.69
CA GLY A 112 -2.77 30.10 -4.98
C GLY A 112 -1.53 29.87 -4.12
N ASN A 113 -0.80 28.74 -4.31
CA ASN A 113 0.43 28.50 -3.62
C ASN A 113 1.57 29.28 -4.27
N LYS A 114 2.26 30.10 -3.51
CA LYS A 114 3.57 30.63 -3.92
C LYS A 114 4.57 29.50 -3.80
N ILE A 115 5.41 29.29 -4.81
CA ILE A 115 6.32 28.12 -4.83
C ILE A 115 7.77 28.57 -4.84
N PHE A 116 8.17 29.36 -5.81
CA PHE A 116 9.49 29.94 -5.93
C PHE A 116 9.42 31.37 -6.48
N GLY A 117 10.49 32.12 -6.39
CA GLY A 117 10.52 33.48 -6.90
C GLY A 117 11.88 34.14 -6.73
N LEU A 118 11.88 35.46 -6.89
CA LEU A 118 13.04 36.33 -6.71
C LEU A 118 12.72 37.36 -5.65
N GLU A 119 13.62 37.55 -4.71
CA GLU A 119 13.51 38.51 -3.62
C GLU A 119 14.79 39.31 -3.47
N LYS A 120 14.64 40.58 -3.00
CA LYS A 120 15.80 41.34 -2.56
C LYS A 120 16.41 40.70 -1.31
N ALA A 121 17.73 40.51 -1.35
CA ALA A 121 18.55 40.16 -0.22
C ALA A 121 19.17 41.40 0.42
N ASP A 122 20.03 41.22 1.41
CA ASP A 122 20.78 42.32 2.01
C ASP A 122 21.70 42.98 1.01
N LYS A 123 21.95 44.29 1.22
CA LYS A 123 22.87 45.04 0.37
C LYS A 123 24.28 44.67 0.63
N LYS A 124 25.01 44.25 -0.40
CA LYS A 124 26.46 44.04 -0.33
C LYS A 124 27.17 45.39 -0.15
N PHE A 125 28.02 45.47 0.85
CA PHE A 125 28.70 46.69 1.28
C PHE A 125 27.76 47.87 1.55
N GLY A 126 26.45 47.59 1.84
CA GLY A 126 25.45 48.60 2.09
C GLY A 126 24.99 49.42 0.86
N ILE A 127 25.55 49.14 -0.32
CA ILE A 127 25.29 49.93 -1.56
C ILE A 127 24.66 49.07 -2.65
N PHE A 128 25.20 47.87 -2.92
CA PHE A 128 24.74 47.02 -4.05
C PHE A 128 23.62 46.13 -3.62
N GLN A 129 22.46 46.27 -4.23
CA GLN A 129 21.32 45.40 -3.97
C GLN A 129 21.61 43.98 -4.46
N GLU A 130 21.63 43.01 -3.58
CA GLU A 130 21.68 41.61 -3.95
C GLU A 130 20.26 41.04 -4.08
N TYR A 131 20.12 39.97 -4.86
CA TYR A 131 18.90 39.21 -5.04
C TYR A 131 19.16 37.75 -4.68
N ARG A 132 18.11 37.05 -4.29
CA ARG A 132 18.13 35.61 -4.04
C ARG A 132 16.96 34.92 -4.71
N VAL A 133 17.15 33.65 -5.00
CA VAL A 133 16.03 32.76 -5.31
C VAL A 133 15.32 32.44 -4.00
N ALA A 134 14.03 32.69 -3.94
CA ALA A 134 13.21 32.41 -2.78
C ALA A 134 12.36 31.16 -3.03
N SER A 135 12.16 30.38 -2.01
CA SER A 135 11.15 29.32 -1.96
C SER A 135 10.12 29.66 -0.88
N TYR A 136 8.88 29.26 -1.11
CA TYR A 136 7.80 29.58 -0.18
C TYR A 136 7.28 28.27 0.45
N PRO A 137 7.53 28.08 1.77
CA PRO A 137 7.15 26.85 2.44
C PRO A 137 5.64 26.70 2.55
N VAL A 138 5.20 25.46 2.71
CA VAL A 138 3.82 25.09 2.99
C VAL A 138 3.66 24.90 4.50
N GLN A 139 2.66 25.59 5.08
CA GLN A 139 2.25 25.39 6.48
C GLN A 139 1.40 24.15 6.59
N VAL A 140 1.84 23.18 7.37
CA VAL A 140 1.18 21.87 7.49
C VAL A 140 0.51 21.73 8.83
N LYS A 141 -0.76 21.37 8.81
CA LYS A 141 -1.57 21.04 9.98
C LYS A 141 -2.12 19.63 9.84
N VAL A 142 -2.27 18.94 10.95
CA VAL A 142 -2.81 17.59 10.99
C VAL A 142 -4.01 17.53 11.91
N LYS A 143 -5.05 16.85 11.47
CA LYS A 143 -6.19 16.43 12.28
C LYS A 143 -6.29 14.92 12.26
N THR A 144 -6.58 14.31 13.41
CA THR A 144 -6.70 12.85 13.55
C THR A 144 -7.75 12.49 14.60
N ASN A 145 -8.44 11.36 14.38
CA ASN A 145 -9.30 10.71 15.37
C ASN A 145 -8.57 9.59 16.14
N LEU A 146 -7.28 9.38 15.88
CA LEU A 146 -6.49 8.29 16.45
C LEU A 146 -6.03 8.57 17.88
N ASP A 147 -6.06 7.54 18.71
CA ASP A 147 -5.46 7.58 20.04
C ASP A 147 -3.94 7.35 19.99
N GLN A 148 -3.20 8.04 20.86
CA GLN A 148 -1.76 7.89 21.04
C GLN A 148 -0.95 8.05 19.74
N ALA A 149 -1.47 8.83 18.79
CA ALA A 149 -0.84 9.01 17.50
C ALA A 149 0.44 9.85 17.61
N LYS A 150 1.49 9.38 16.93
CA LYS A 150 2.79 10.07 16.83
C LYS A 150 3.22 10.09 15.39
N LEU A 151 3.62 11.26 14.91
CA LEU A 151 4.09 11.46 13.54
C LEU A 151 5.58 11.81 13.55
N LYS A 152 6.40 10.96 12.98
CA LYS A 152 7.83 11.20 12.79
C LYS A 152 8.02 12.01 11.51
N VAL A 153 8.24 13.31 11.67
CA VAL A 153 8.36 14.29 10.58
C VAL A 153 9.78 14.47 10.07
N ALA A 154 10.77 14.03 10.85
CA ALA A 154 12.19 14.00 10.49
C ALA A 154 12.93 12.97 11.35
N ALA A 155 14.17 12.65 11.01
CA ALA A 155 14.98 11.65 11.73
C ALA A 155 14.97 11.87 13.25
N ASN A 156 15.06 13.15 13.68
CA ASN A 156 15.16 13.53 15.10
C ASN A 156 13.91 14.28 15.61
N LYS A 157 12.82 14.30 14.84
CA LYS A 157 11.61 15.05 15.22
C LYS A 157 10.37 14.18 15.11
N THR A 158 9.77 13.89 16.27
CA THR A 158 8.48 13.22 16.38
C THR A 158 7.49 14.15 17.07
N VAL A 159 6.32 14.30 16.50
CA VAL A 159 5.24 15.14 17.01
C VAL A 159 4.13 14.23 17.53
N THR A 160 3.68 14.44 18.77
CA THR A 160 2.48 13.77 19.29
C THR A 160 1.25 14.50 18.79
N LEU A 161 0.38 13.78 18.10
CA LEU A 161 -0.88 14.31 17.60
C LEU A 161 -1.94 14.23 18.69
N LYS A 162 -2.81 15.22 18.75
CA LYS A 162 -3.94 15.23 19.69
C LYS A 162 -5.19 14.72 18.97
N LYS A 163 -5.85 13.74 19.58
CA LYS A 163 -7.13 13.21 19.07
C LYS A 163 -8.16 14.35 18.96
N ASP A 164 -8.89 14.38 17.85
CA ASP A 164 -9.97 15.31 17.54
C ASP A 164 -9.59 16.80 17.61
N ALA A 165 -8.28 17.09 17.56
CA ALA A 165 -7.74 18.45 17.56
C ALA A 165 -6.76 18.68 16.42
N VAL A 166 -6.63 19.93 16.00
CA VAL A 166 -5.63 20.31 14.99
C VAL A 166 -4.26 20.43 15.65
N THR A 167 -3.27 19.75 15.09
CA THR A 167 -1.85 19.86 15.47
C THR A 167 -1.10 20.58 14.38
N ASP A 168 -0.41 21.65 14.72
CA ASP A 168 0.46 22.38 13.79
C ASP A 168 1.83 21.70 13.74
N LEU A 169 2.25 21.28 12.54
CA LEU A 169 3.56 20.66 12.32
C LEU A 169 4.66 21.69 11.98
N GLY A 170 4.24 22.92 11.61
CA GLY A 170 5.12 23.98 11.13
C GLY A 170 5.23 24.00 9.61
N SER A 171 6.27 24.68 9.15
CA SER A 171 6.53 24.90 7.73
C SER A 171 7.41 23.80 7.14
N PHE A 172 7.10 23.40 5.90
CA PHE A 172 7.85 22.42 5.12
C PHE A 172 8.16 23.00 3.74
N HIS A 173 9.30 22.65 3.18
CA HIS A 173 9.63 22.98 1.80
C HIS A 173 8.56 22.45 0.85
N TYR A 174 8.41 23.09 -0.30
CA TYR A 174 7.45 22.64 -1.32
C TYR A 174 8.01 21.40 -2.05
N ASN A 175 8.10 20.30 -1.32
CA ASN A 175 8.59 19.01 -1.81
C ASN A 175 7.78 17.86 -1.24
N THR A 176 7.77 16.74 -1.96
CA THR A 176 7.15 15.52 -1.45
C THR A 176 7.99 14.92 -0.33
N LYS A 177 7.37 14.55 0.78
CA LYS A 177 8.07 14.00 1.94
C LYS A 177 7.33 12.82 2.52
N GLU A 178 8.07 11.73 2.78
CA GLU A 178 7.54 10.59 3.55
C GLU A 178 7.69 10.85 5.04
N MET A 179 6.64 10.55 5.79
CA MET A 179 6.59 10.61 7.25
C MET A 179 6.04 9.29 7.77
N GLU A 180 6.38 8.92 9.00
CA GLU A 180 5.91 7.70 9.63
C GLU A 180 4.92 8.03 10.74
N LEU A 181 3.70 7.54 10.59
CA LEU A 181 2.65 7.64 11.61
C LEU A 181 2.63 6.34 12.41
N THR A 182 2.72 6.44 13.74
CA THR A 182 2.42 5.34 14.66
C THR A 182 1.20 5.69 15.48
N ALA A 183 0.26 4.76 15.60
CA ALA A 183 -0.98 4.98 16.34
C ALA A 183 -1.48 3.67 16.94
N LYS A 184 -2.49 3.77 17.83
CA LYS A 184 -3.21 2.63 18.36
C LYS A 184 -4.58 2.57 17.70
N THR A 185 -4.90 1.43 17.08
CA THR A 185 -6.20 1.11 16.50
C THR A 185 -6.82 -0.09 17.21
N GLU A 186 -8.00 -0.52 16.76
CA GLU A 186 -8.65 -1.73 17.27
C GLU A 186 -7.83 -2.99 17.07
N VAL A 187 -7.01 -3.06 15.99
CA VAL A 187 -6.11 -4.17 15.70
C VAL A 187 -4.70 -4.01 16.29
N GLY A 188 -4.55 -3.16 17.31
CA GLY A 188 -3.32 -2.95 18.07
C GLY A 188 -2.51 -1.74 17.61
N ASN A 189 -1.20 -1.76 17.88
CA ASN A 189 -0.29 -0.69 17.42
C ASN A 189 -0.03 -0.87 15.94
N VAL A 190 -0.18 0.21 15.19
CA VAL A 190 -0.01 0.22 13.75
C VAL A 190 1.00 1.28 13.34
N THR A 191 1.65 1.03 12.21
CA THR A 191 2.54 1.98 11.56
C THR A 191 2.06 2.20 10.14
N SER A 192 2.09 3.45 9.69
CA SER A 192 1.69 3.84 8.33
C SER A 192 2.66 4.86 7.77
N LYS A 193 2.93 4.77 6.46
CA LYS A 193 3.69 5.75 5.70
C LYS A 193 2.78 6.83 5.17
N ILE A 194 3.01 8.05 5.61
CA ILE A 194 2.22 9.22 5.21
C ILE A 194 3.05 10.04 4.21
N HIS A 195 2.48 10.27 3.03
CA HIS A 195 3.11 11.09 2.01
C HIS A 195 2.56 12.51 2.08
N LEU A 196 3.40 13.45 2.53
CA LEU A 196 3.12 14.87 2.40
C LEU A 196 3.25 15.25 0.93
N ASN A 197 2.14 15.66 0.32
CA ASN A 197 2.11 16.13 -1.04
C ASN A 197 1.73 17.63 -1.07
N PRO A 198 2.68 18.52 -1.29
CA PRO A 198 2.43 19.97 -1.27
C PRO A 198 1.50 20.46 -2.39
N LYS A 199 1.32 19.68 -3.47
CA LYS A 199 0.35 19.99 -4.55
C LYS A 199 -1.10 20.02 -4.05
N LYS A 200 -1.40 19.38 -2.92
CA LYS A 200 -2.71 19.41 -2.25
C LYS A 200 -2.91 20.67 -1.38
N ALA A 201 -1.89 21.51 -1.21
CA ALA A 201 -2.00 22.74 -0.46
C ALA A 201 -2.82 23.80 -1.20
N THR A 202 -3.41 24.72 -0.46
CA THR A 202 -4.09 25.90 -0.97
C THR A 202 -3.58 27.13 -0.23
N LYS A 203 -3.08 28.13 -0.99
CA LYS A 203 -2.48 29.36 -0.42
C LYS A 203 -1.38 29.03 0.62
N ASN A 204 -0.52 28.08 0.28
CA ASN A 204 0.55 27.53 1.13
C ASN A 204 0.08 26.93 2.47
N ASN A 205 -1.18 26.49 2.56
CA ASN A 205 -1.69 25.77 3.71
C ASN A 205 -2.13 24.36 3.31
N LEU A 206 -1.68 23.35 4.03
CA LEU A 206 -2.04 21.94 3.85
C LEU A 206 -2.59 21.39 5.15
N GLU A 207 -3.81 20.88 5.12
CA GLU A 207 -4.41 20.14 6.22
C GLU A 207 -4.44 18.65 5.86
N LEU A 208 -3.74 17.84 6.64
CA LEU A 208 -3.74 16.38 6.53
C LEU A 208 -4.78 15.80 7.46
N GLN A 209 -5.68 14.98 6.91
CA GLN A 209 -6.64 14.20 7.68
C GLN A 209 -6.08 12.79 7.85
N LEU A 210 -5.61 12.46 9.05
CA LEU A 210 -5.04 11.16 9.38
C LEU A 210 -6.00 10.39 10.28
N ASN A 211 -7.16 10.06 9.74
CA ASN A 211 -8.21 9.38 10.47
C ASN A 211 -8.18 7.87 10.19
N SER A 212 -8.54 7.08 11.21
CA SER A 212 -8.95 5.72 10.95
C SER A 212 -10.36 5.69 10.39
N GLU A 213 -10.57 4.75 9.49
CA GLU A 213 -11.88 4.46 8.87
C GLU A 213 -12.10 2.95 8.89
N LYS A 214 -13.37 2.57 8.98
CA LYS A 214 -13.76 1.18 8.84
C LYS A 214 -13.62 0.75 7.38
N ARG A 215 -12.89 -0.34 7.16
CA ARG A 215 -12.66 -0.90 5.84
C ARG A 215 -13.05 -2.36 5.81
N ASN A 216 -13.77 -2.72 4.76
CA ASN A 216 -14.06 -4.11 4.45
C ASN A 216 -12.88 -4.67 3.66
N LEU A 217 -12.31 -5.74 4.18
CA LEU A 217 -11.25 -6.50 3.55
C LEU A 217 -11.73 -7.93 3.30
N GLU A 218 -11.14 -8.58 2.33
CA GLU A 218 -11.42 -9.97 1.98
C GLU A 218 -10.14 -10.80 2.00
N VAL A 219 -10.23 -12.05 2.47
CA VAL A 219 -9.16 -13.03 2.33
C VAL A 219 -9.56 -14.08 1.31
N GLU A 220 -8.62 -14.46 0.47
CA GLU A 220 -8.76 -15.54 -0.49
C GLU A 220 -7.91 -16.73 -0.08
N PHE A 221 -8.55 -17.90 0.00
CA PHE A 221 -7.87 -19.15 0.30
C PHE A 221 -7.28 -19.76 -0.97
N PRO A 222 -6.17 -20.52 -0.87
CA PRO A 222 -5.67 -21.28 -2.00
C PRO A 222 -6.65 -22.38 -2.43
N ASP A 223 -6.58 -22.80 -3.70
CA ASP A 223 -7.49 -23.77 -4.33
C ASP A 223 -7.63 -25.10 -3.59
N GLU A 224 -6.60 -25.49 -2.83
CA GLU A 224 -6.63 -26.71 -2.00
C GLU A 224 -7.59 -26.63 -0.81
N VAL A 225 -8.08 -25.42 -0.46
CA VAL A 225 -9.02 -25.22 0.65
C VAL A 225 -10.43 -25.23 0.12
N GLU A 226 -11.01 -26.40 0.02
CA GLU A 226 -12.39 -26.62 -0.44
C GLU A 226 -13.39 -26.53 0.73
N ASN A 227 -14.35 -25.60 0.64
CA ASN A 227 -15.45 -25.43 1.61
C ASN A 227 -14.98 -25.36 3.09
N PRO A 228 -14.13 -24.39 3.45
CA PRO A 228 -13.70 -24.22 4.84
C PRO A 228 -14.90 -23.84 5.72
N THR A 229 -14.90 -24.37 6.94
CA THR A 229 -15.89 -24.04 7.99
C THR A 229 -15.20 -23.38 9.18
N ASP A 230 -15.98 -22.72 10.05
CA ASP A 230 -15.47 -22.08 11.26
C ASP A 230 -14.26 -21.15 10.99
N VAL A 231 -14.33 -20.44 9.88
CA VAL A 231 -13.25 -19.51 9.48
C VAL A 231 -13.12 -18.40 10.52
N LYS A 232 -11.90 -18.15 10.97
CA LYS A 232 -11.53 -17.04 11.84
C LYS A 232 -10.39 -16.27 11.21
N VAL A 233 -10.62 -15.01 10.89
CA VAL A 233 -9.58 -14.11 10.39
C VAL A 233 -8.93 -13.39 11.56
N VAL A 234 -7.60 -13.42 11.57
CA VAL A 234 -6.78 -12.82 12.62
C VAL A 234 -5.88 -11.75 12.00
N VAL A 235 -6.00 -10.51 12.49
CA VAL A 235 -5.19 -9.35 12.06
C VAL A 235 -4.33 -8.90 13.23
N ASN A 236 -3.03 -8.82 13.04
CA ASN A 236 -2.04 -8.45 14.07
C ASN A 236 -2.21 -9.25 15.38
N GLY A 237 -2.61 -10.52 15.28
CA GLY A 237 -2.83 -11.41 16.42
C GLY A 237 -4.20 -11.27 17.11
N LYS A 238 -5.12 -10.45 16.58
CA LYS A 238 -6.47 -10.27 17.09
C LYS A 238 -7.50 -10.84 16.11
N GLU A 239 -8.45 -11.67 16.58
CA GLU A 239 -9.56 -12.16 15.78
C GLU A 239 -10.49 -10.98 15.43
N VAL A 240 -10.75 -10.76 14.14
CA VAL A 240 -11.52 -9.64 13.62
C VAL A 240 -12.78 -10.07 12.86
N GLY A 241 -12.90 -11.33 12.46
CA GLY A 241 -14.04 -11.84 11.71
C GLY A 241 -14.12 -13.35 11.69
N THR A 242 -15.32 -13.86 11.36
CA THR A 242 -15.64 -15.29 11.25
C THR A 242 -16.04 -15.70 9.82
N SER A 243 -15.67 -14.91 8.84
CA SER A 243 -15.87 -15.15 7.41
C SER A 243 -14.67 -14.68 6.61
N THR A 244 -14.66 -14.97 5.31
CA THR A 244 -13.63 -14.46 4.39
C THR A 244 -13.65 -12.94 4.26
N THR A 245 -14.81 -12.30 4.42
CA THR A 245 -14.97 -10.85 4.45
C THR A 245 -15.06 -10.38 5.90
N PHE A 246 -14.28 -9.36 6.24
CA PHE A 246 -14.19 -8.81 7.60
C PHE A 246 -13.97 -7.31 7.58
N GLU A 247 -14.33 -6.64 8.68
CA GLU A 247 -14.16 -5.19 8.85
C GLU A 247 -13.03 -4.90 9.84
N VAL A 248 -12.16 -3.97 9.48
CA VAL A 248 -11.13 -3.45 10.39
C VAL A 248 -11.15 -1.92 10.43
N ASP A 249 -10.84 -1.38 11.59
CA ASP A 249 -10.55 0.04 11.76
C ASP A 249 -9.07 0.28 11.41
N SER A 250 -8.83 0.93 10.28
CA SER A 250 -7.51 1.07 9.67
C SER A 250 -7.26 2.47 9.12
N ILE A 251 -6.00 2.82 8.97
CA ILE A 251 -5.53 4.02 8.30
C ILE A 251 -4.92 3.66 6.94
N PRO A 252 -4.97 4.55 5.93
CA PRO A 252 -4.31 4.33 4.65
C PRO A 252 -2.81 4.03 4.82
N TYR A 253 -2.28 3.18 3.96
CA TYR A 253 -0.88 2.73 3.95
C TYR A 253 -0.41 2.04 5.25
N GLN A 254 -1.36 1.56 6.04
CA GLN A 254 -1.08 0.75 7.23
C GLN A 254 -0.63 -0.65 6.81
N GLU A 255 0.50 -1.10 7.36
CA GLU A 255 0.89 -2.50 7.26
C GLU A 255 0.15 -3.34 8.30
N ILE A 256 -0.46 -4.43 7.87
CA ILE A 256 -1.10 -5.43 8.73
C ILE A 256 -0.55 -6.82 8.44
N GLU A 257 -0.56 -7.68 9.46
CA GLU A 257 -0.29 -9.10 9.34
C GLU A 257 -1.60 -9.87 9.44
N VAL A 258 -1.96 -10.62 8.41
CA VAL A 258 -3.23 -11.34 8.33
C VAL A 258 -2.98 -12.84 8.18
N HIS A 259 -3.73 -13.65 8.92
CA HIS A 259 -3.83 -15.09 8.69
C HIS A 259 -5.23 -15.58 9.05
N ALA A 260 -5.59 -16.78 8.59
CA ALA A 260 -6.85 -17.40 8.91
C ALA A 260 -6.65 -18.74 9.63
N VAL A 261 -7.57 -19.04 10.54
CA VAL A 261 -7.75 -20.36 11.15
C VAL A 261 -9.09 -20.88 10.65
N PHE A 262 -9.15 -22.13 10.21
CA PHE A 262 -10.35 -22.72 9.62
C PHE A 262 -10.40 -24.24 9.86
N ASN A 263 -11.61 -24.80 9.83
CA ASN A 263 -11.81 -26.25 9.87
C ASN A 263 -12.10 -26.80 8.46
N MET A 264 -11.55 -27.96 8.16
CA MET A 264 -11.82 -28.70 6.94
C MET A 264 -11.62 -30.19 7.20
N ASN A 265 -12.54 -31.04 6.72
CA ASN A 265 -12.49 -32.50 6.91
C ASN A 265 -12.34 -32.96 8.37
N GLY A 266 -12.87 -32.20 9.34
CA GLY A 266 -12.80 -32.49 10.77
C GLY A 266 -11.51 -32.09 11.47
N GLU A 267 -10.57 -31.46 10.77
CA GLU A 267 -9.32 -30.94 11.32
C GLU A 267 -9.25 -29.42 11.24
N THR A 268 -8.53 -28.82 12.19
CA THR A 268 -8.26 -27.38 12.20
C THR A 268 -6.92 -27.08 11.54
N TYR A 269 -6.91 -26.08 10.66
CA TYR A 269 -5.75 -25.61 9.92
C TYR A 269 -5.54 -24.12 10.13
N THR A 270 -4.29 -23.68 9.90
CA THR A 270 -3.92 -22.25 9.95
C THR A 270 -3.09 -21.91 8.71
N THR A 271 -3.40 -20.77 8.10
CA THR A 271 -2.60 -20.25 6.97
C THR A 271 -1.29 -19.64 7.45
N GLU A 272 -0.37 -19.43 6.55
CA GLU A 272 0.78 -18.57 6.79
C GLU A 272 0.31 -17.12 7.02
N LYS A 273 1.15 -16.34 7.68
CA LYS A 273 0.91 -14.92 7.90
C LYS A 273 1.26 -14.13 6.64
N ALA A 274 0.30 -13.43 6.08
CA ALA A 274 0.47 -12.50 4.98
C ALA A 274 0.69 -11.08 5.52
N LYS A 275 1.70 -10.37 5.01
CA LYS A 275 1.88 -8.93 5.28
C LYS A 275 1.28 -8.15 4.13
N VAL A 276 0.39 -7.24 4.44
CA VAL A 276 -0.38 -6.46 3.47
C VAL A 276 -0.35 -5.00 3.88
N THR A 277 -0.24 -4.11 2.89
CA THR A 277 -0.45 -2.67 3.06
C THR A 277 -1.87 -2.33 2.63
N ILE A 278 -2.61 -1.65 3.49
CA ILE A 278 -3.97 -1.19 3.19
C ILE A 278 -3.89 0.06 2.33
N GLU A 279 -4.40 -0.02 1.10
CA GLU A 279 -4.40 1.09 0.14
C GLU A 279 -5.48 2.14 0.47
N GLU A 280 -5.31 3.35 -0.08
CA GLU A 280 -6.34 4.39 -0.05
C GLU A 280 -7.39 4.06 -1.12
N GLY A 281 -8.54 3.50 -0.75
CA GLY A 281 -9.60 3.06 -1.67
C GLY A 281 -9.95 1.60 -1.53
N GLU A 282 -10.31 0.94 -2.64
CA GLU A 282 -10.56 -0.49 -2.68
C GLU A 282 -9.26 -1.26 -2.55
N ASN A 283 -9.30 -2.36 -1.82
CA ASN A 283 -8.17 -3.27 -1.65
C ASN A 283 -8.48 -4.58 -2.36
N ASP A 284 -7.49 -5.12 -3.05
CA ASP A 284 -7.57 -6.46 -3.61
C ASP A 284 -7.73 -7.50 -2.49
N PRO A 285 -8.37 -8.66 -2.76
CA PRO A 285 -8.43 -9.76 -1.83
C PRO A 285 -7.03 -10.19 -1.37
N ILE A 286 -6.90 -10.47 -0.08
CA ILE A 286 -5.64 -10.88 0.53
C ILE A 286 -5.43 -12.37 0.26
N GLU A 287 -4.54 -12.71 -0.64
CA GLU A 287 -4.14 -14.09 -0.92
C GLU A 287 -3.47 -14.73 0.29
N LEU A 288 -4.09 -15.75 0.86
CA LEU A 288 -3.53 -16.54 1.94
C LEU A 288 -2.75 -17.75 1.39
N LYS A 289 -1.69 -18.14 2.08
CA LYS A 289 -0.86 -19.28 1.71
C LYS A 289 -0.87 -20.32 2.81
N LEU A 290 -0.65 -21.58 2.44
CA LEU A 290 -0.51 -22.68 3.36
C LEU A 290 0.94 -23.15 3.40
N ALA A 291 1.42 -23.46 4.60
CA ALA A 291 2.70 -24.13 4.76
C ALA A 291 2.71 -25.49 4.04
N LYS A 292 3.86 -25.89 3.52
CA LYS A 292 4.00 -27.15 2.76
C LYS A 292 3.48 -28.36 3.53
N ASP A 293 3.71 -28.40 4.84
CA ASP A 293 3.24 -29.51 5.69
C ASP A 293 1.73 -29.47 5.87
N THR A 294 1.12 -28.30 5.97
CA THR A 294 -0.33 -28.13 6.02
C THR A 294 -0.97 -28.58 4.72
N LEU A 295 -0.43 -28.15 3.56
CA LEU A 295 -0.87 -28.62 2.24
C LEU A 295 -0.83 -30.14 2.12
N LYS A 296 0.23 -30.78 2.64
CA LYS A 296 0.40 -32.23 2.61
C LYS A 296 -0.66 -32.93 3.46
N ARG A 297 -0.97 -32.40 4.63
CA ARG A 297 -2.04 -32.92 5.51
C ARG A 297 -3.41 -32.82 4.85
N ILE A 298 -3.73 -31.64 4.29
CA ILE A 298 -4.97 -31.41 3.58
C ILE A 298 -5.15 -32.40 2.43
N LYS A 299 -4.15 -32.55 1.56
CA LYS A 299 -4.20 -33.49 0.44
C LYS A 299 -4.39 -34.94 0.93
N SER A 300 -3.65 -35.35 1.97
CA SER A 300 -3.79 -36.69 2.53
C SER A 300 -5.20 -36.94 3.09
N ALA A 301 -5.80 -35.94 3.77
CA ALA A 301 -7.16 -36.06 4.30
C ALA A 301 -8.21 -36.10 3.16
N GLN A 302 -8.04 -35.32 2.11
CA GLN A 302 -8.91 -35.35 0.91
C GLN A 302 -8.81 -36.70 0.21
N ASP A 303 -7.60 -37.23 0.01
CA ASP A 303 -7.39 -38.54 -0.64
C ASP A 303 -7.99 -39.68 0.19
N ALA A 304 -7.84 -39.63 1.52
CA ALA A 304 -8.46 -40.61 2.42
C ALA A 304 -10.00 -40.57 2.32
N LYS A 305 -10.59 -39.38 2.32
CA LYS A 305 -12.05 -39.22 2.17
C LYS A 305 -12.55 -39.70 0.82
N LYS A 306 -11.83 -39.42 -0.26
CA LYS A 306 -12.17 -39.91 -1.61
C LYS A 306 -12.08 -41.43 -1.67
N ALA A 307 -11.02 -42.03 -1.07
CA ALA A 307 -10.84 -43.47 -1.03
C ALA A 307 -11.97 -44.14 -0.23
N GLN A 308 -12.38 -43.57 0.89
CA GLN A 308 -13.50 -44.08 1.69
C GLN A 308 -14.84 -44.00 0.92
N ALA A 309 -15.14 -42.86 0.30
CA ALA A 309 -16.35 -42.72 -0.50
C ALA A 309 -16.39 -43.73 -1.69
N ALA A 310 -15.24 -43.94 -2.33
CA ALA A 310 -15.14 -44.94 -3.40
C ALA A 310 -15.40 -46.39 -2.88
N LYS A 311 -14.86 -46.71 -1.67
CA LYS A 311 -15.09 -48.02 -1.02
C LYS A 311 -16.55 -48.21 -0.64
N GLU A 312 -17.19 -47.16 -0.09
CA GLU A 312 -18.62 -47.19 0.25
C GLU A 312 -19.51 -47.42 -1.00
N GLU A 313 -19.20 -46.72 -2.10
CA GLU A 313 -19.94 -46.92 -3.38
C GLU A 313 -19.69 -48.32 -3.96
N GLN A 314 -18.47 -48.83 -3.88
CA GLN A 314 -18.16 -50.22 -4.28
C GLN A 314 -18.94 -51.24 -3.44
N ASN A 315 -18.97 -51.05 -2.12
CA ASN A 315 -19.70 -51.95 -1.21
C ASN A 315 -21.21 -51.85 -1.51
N ARG A 316 -21.75 -50.67 -1.78
CA ARG A 316 -23.12 -50.47 -2.18
C ARG A 316 -23.46 -51.23 -3.46
N THR A 317 -22.65 -51.10 -4.51
CA THR A 317 -22.80 -51.79 -5.78
C THR A 317 -22.80 -53.32 -5.59
N LEU A 318 -21.84 -53.84 -4.82
CA LEU A 318 -21.78 -55.29 -4.53
C LEU A 318 -22.99 -55.78 -3.74
N ALA A 319 -23.50 -54.97 -2.80
CA ALA A 319 -24.72 -55.30 -2.07
C ALA A 319 -25.95 -55.33 -2.96
N GLU A 320 -26.07 -54.35 -3.89
CA GLU A 320 -27.15 -54.31 -4.88
C GLU A 320 -27.13 -55.52 -5.81
N GLU A 321 -25.98 -55.88 -6.34
CA GLU A 321 -25.82 -57.09 -7.18
C GLU A 321 -26.20 -58.33 -6.43
N PHE A 322 -25.67 -58.51 -5.21
CA PHE A 322 -25.98 -59.64 -4.34
C PHE A 322 -27.46 -59.76 -4.04
N LEU A 323 -28.14 -58.68 -3.64
CA LEU A 323 -29.54 -58.68 -3.30
C LEU A 323 -30.42 -58.94 -4.54
N LYS A 324 -30.01 -58.48 -5.72
CA LYS A 324 -30.68 -58.77 -6.98
C LYS A 324 -30.60 -60.23 -7.32
N GLU A 325 -29.40 -60.83 -7.27
CA GLU A 325 -29.20 -62.23 -7.52
C GLU A 325 -29.98 -63.12 -6.52
N TYR A 326 -29.94 -62.77 -5.23
CA TYR A 326 -30.68 -63.43 -4.18
C TYR A 326 -32.21 -63.37 -4.46
N ARG A 327 -32.74 -62.21 -4.72
CA ARG A 327 -34.15 -62.01 -5.09
C ARG A 327 -34.55 -62.88 -6.25
N ASP A 328 -33.74 -62.88 -7.31
CA ASP A 328 -34.03 -63.63 -8.54
C ASP A 328 -33.93 -65.15 -8.30
N ALA A 329 -33.03 -65.61 -7.43
CA ALA A 329 -32.92 -66.99 -7.01
C ALA A 329 -34.16 -67.43 -6.18
N VAL A 330 -34.61 -66.60 -5.23
CA VAL A 330 -35.84 -66.86 -4.46
C VAL A 330 -37.03 -66.90 -5.39
N PHE A 331 -37.20 -65.94 -6.32
CA PHE A 331 -38.26 -65.92 -7.30
C PHE A 331 -38.32 -67.19 -8.18
N SER A 332 -37.12 -67.58 -8.70
CA SER A 332 -36.95 -68.77 -9.47
C SER A 332 -37.31 -70.03 -8.66
N SER A 333 -36.95 -70.07 -7.42
CA SER A 333 -37.21 -71.18 -6.51
C SER A 333 -38.76 -71.35 -6.26
N VAL A 334 -39.43 -70.24 -5.98
CA VAL A 334 -40.90 -70.22 -5.79
C VAL A 334 -41.59 -70.64 -7.08
N SER A 335 -41.20 -70.10 -8.23
CA SER A 335 -41.81 -70.39 -9.52
C SER A 335 -41.61 -71.85 -10.01
N ASN A 336 -40.33 -72.33 -9.81
CA ASN A 336 -39.91 -73.63 -10.31
C ASN A 336 -39.93 -74.75 -9.22
N ARG A 337 -40.32 -74.42 -8.00
CA ARG A 337 -40.34 -75.32 -6.84
C ARG A 337 -39.02 -76.03 -6.62
N ASN A 338 -37.94 -75.26 -6.61
CA ASN A 338 -36.55 -75.73 -6.34
C ASN A 338 -35.87 -74.92 -5.22
N ASN A 339 -34.63 -75.10 -5.01
CA ASN A 339 -33.84 -74.45 -3.95
C ASN A 339 -32.62 -73.66 -4.47
N THR A 340 -32.70 -73.00 -5.58
CA THR A 340 -31.63 -72.21 -6.21
C THR A 340 -31.09 -71.09 -5.30
N TYR A 341 -31.85 -70.67 -4.31
CA TYR A 341 -31.42 -69.70 -3.29
C TYR A 341 -30.44 -70.31 -2.26
N SER A 342 -30.29 -71.65 -2.22
CA SER A 342 -29.50 -72.37 -1.18
C SER A 342 -28.06 -71.83 -1.05
N LYS A 343 -27.44 -71.35 -2.13
CA LYS A 343 -26.10 -70.76 -2.13
C LYS A 343 -25.96 -69.48 -1.28
N TYR A 344 -27.09 -68.85 -0.92
CA TYR A 344 -27.11 -67.60 -0.12
C TYR A 344 -27.37 -67.85 1.37
N TYR A 345 -27.52 -69.08 1.80
CA TYR A 345 -27.84 -69.42 3.16
C TYR A 345 -26.81 -70.40 3.72
N ASP A 346 -26.56 -70.29 5.02
CA ASP A 346 -26.05 -71.44 5.76
C ASP A 346 -27.12 -72.51 5.80
N THR A 347 -26.86 -73.62 5.16
CA THR A 347 -27.85 -74.74 5.01
C THR A 347 -28.17 -75.43 6.34
N GLN A 348 -27.44 -75.13 7.39
CA GLN A 348 -27.74 -75.62 8.76
C GLN A 348 -28.63 -74.64 9.53
N SER A 349 -28.79 -73.42 9.04
CA SER A 349 -29.57 -72.38 9.72
C SER A 349 -31.06 -72.65 9.74
N GLN A 350 -31.76 -72.08 10.74
CA GLN A 350 -33.21 -72.14 10.79
C GLN A 350 -33.82 -71.37 9.61
N ALA A 351 -33.23 -70.22 9.25
CA ALA A 351 -33.65 -69.42 8.12
C ALA A 351 -33.64 -70.16 6.79
N TYR A 352 -32.66 -71.02 6.56
CA TYR A 352 -32.66 -71.91 5.39
C TYR A 352 -33.80 -72.90 5.43
N LYS A 353 -34.02 -73.57 6.58
CA LYS A 353 -35.14 -74.54 6.74
C LYS A 353 -36.49 -73.88 6.49
N ASP A 354 -36.71 -72.72 7.06
CA ASP A 354 -37.93 -71.95 6.88
C ASP A 354 -38.12 -71.53 5.40
N MET A 355 -37.07 -71.18 4.71
CA MET A 355 -37.10 -70.85 3.28
C MET A 355 -37.39 -72.10 2.41
N VAL A 356 -36.85 -73.26 2.73
CA VAL A 356 -37.15 -74.53 2.07
C VAL A 356 -38.63 -74.89 2.25
N GLU A 357 -39.13 -74.78 3.50
CA GLU A 357 -40.54 -75.03 3.77
C GLU A 357 -41.43 -74.01 3.00
N PHE A 358 -41.08 -72.76 2.97
CA PHE A 358 -41.82 -71.72 2.19
C PHE A 358 -41.87 -72.05 0.69
N THR A 359 -40.74 -72.36 0.06
CA THR A 359 -40.65 -72.54 -1.41
C THR A 359 -41.04 -73.89 -1.90
N THR A 360 -40.90 -74.95 -1.11
CA THR A 360 -41.23 -76.34 -1.52
C THR A 360 -42.40 -76.97 -0.75
N GLY A 361 -42.81 -76.41 0.38
CA GLY A 361 -43.86 -76.91 1.24
C GLY A 361 -45.26 -76.55 0.79
N ASP A 362 -46.21 -76.97 1.64
CA ASP A 362 -47.65 -76.72 1.41
C ASP A 362 -48.06 -75.24 1.45
N GLY A 363 -47.24 -74.36 1.96
CA GLY A 363 -47.45 -72.91 2.08
C GLY A 363 -47.72 -72.26 0.70
N VAL A 364 -46.82 -72.48 -0.26
CA VAL A 364 -46.95 -71.95 -1.64
C VAL A 364 -48.09 -72.63 -2.37
N ARG A 365 -48.36 -73.92 -2.17
CA ARG A 365 -49.45 -74.65 -2.76
C ARG A 365 -50.85 -74.17 -2.25
N LYS A 366 -50.93 -73.88 -0.96
CA LYS A 366 -52.16 -73.42 -0.30
C LYS A 366 -52.48 -71.96 -0.65
N ALA A 367 -51.50 -71.14 -0.86
CA ALA A 367 -51.62 -69.75 -1.22
C ALA A 367 -52.07 -69.53 -2.70
N LYS A 368 -52.10 -70.59 -3.54
CA LYS A 368 -52.40 -70.53 -4.98
C LYS A 368 -51.62 -69.47 -5.74
N ILE A 369 -50.33 -69.31 -5.40
CA ILE A 369 -49.44 -68.39 -6.06
C ILE A 369 -49.07 -69.03 -7.40
N ASP A 370 -49.70 -68.61 -8.48
CA ASP A 370 -49.36 -69.07 -9.81
C ASP A 370 -48.22 -68.36 -10.44
N TYR A 371 -47.99 -67.09 -9.98
CA TYR A 371 -46.82 -66.31 -10.39
C TYR A 371 -46.48 -65.23 -9.36
N TYR A 372 -45.21 -64.88 -9.25
CA TYR A 372 -44.62 -63.89 -8.31
C TYR A 372 -43.80 -62.93 -9.07
N THR A 373 -44.08 -61.62 -8.93
CA THR A 373 -43.26 -60.54 -9.49
C THR A 373 -42.51 -59.86 -8.36
N PRO A 374 -41.18 -59.92 -8.35
CA PRO A 374 -40.39 -59.21 -7.31
C PRO A 374 -40.55 -57.70 -7.40
N GLY A 375 -40.71 -57.04 -6.26
CA GLY A 375 -40.71 -55.58 -6.17
C GLY A 375 -39.34 -54.96 -6.47
N ALA A 376 -39.30 -53.65 -6.55
CA ALA A 376 -38.04 -52.92 -6.64
C ALA A 376 -37.20 -53.09 -5.36
N LEU A 377 -35.88 -53.10 -5.50
CA LEU A 377 -34.98 -53.05 -4.37
C LEU A 377 -34.75 -51.61 -3.98
N ASP A 378 -34.88 -51.31 -2.69
CA ASP A 378 -34.52 -50.05 -2.08
C ASP A 378 -33.48 -50.31 -0.99
N ILE A 379 -32.22 -49.96 -1.25
CA ILE A 379 -31.12 -50.16 -0.31
C ILE A 379 -30.88 -48.86 0.43
N GLN A 380 -31.30 -48.80 1.69
CA GLN A 380 -31.19 -47.58 2.52
C GLN A 380 -29.83 -47.44 3.19
N SER A 381 -29.16 -48.56 3.53
CA SER A 381 -27.82 -48.55 4.08
C SER A 381 -27.11 -49.87 3.82
N VAL A 382 -25.77 -49.80 3.75
CA VAL A 382 -24.87 -50.96 3.74
C VAL A 382 -23.88 -50.76 4.90
N THR A 383 -23.84 -51.74 5.81
CA THR A 383 -22.83 -51.80 6.92
C THR A 383 -21.94 -53.00 6.72
N GLU A 384 -20.65 -52.83 7.07
CA GLU A 384 -19.67 -53.92 7.07
C GLU A 384 -19.95 -54.94 8.19
#